data_16c878956fcd924d7a63242297e412ce
#
_entry.id   16c878956fcd924d7a63242297e412ce
#
_cell.length_a   1.000
_cell.length_b   1.000
_cell.length_c   1.000
_cell.angle_alpha   90.00
_cell.angle_beta   90.00
_cell.angle_gamma   90.00
#
_symmetry.space_group_name_H-M   'P 1'
#
loop_
_entity.id
_entity.type
_entity.pdbx_description
1 polymer ?
#
loop_
_entity_poly.entity_id
_entity_poly.type
_entity_poly.pdbx_seq_one_letter_code
_entity_poly.pdbx_strand_id
1 'polypeptide(L)'
;MENIDFRKDLLVGLFKEYCDKYDELNAKFSAVPVAKYEYCNGVKGGVWRGYYHPSPIGDIVTGNASRGRRVTHPRKGCYYRYRYLFDENGKLLVAEDYDDQPSKPAPIIYFDERRRLRFAEDNSNQAAVSEPVLWQKEFLIYEGRRVIAPEYDIVSTPELVTVSVCDYNEQGKILRYDRLSWRPQDQIKYQNLSSEVYEYGKNGLLEFAYWGRSFAGITEVDKYHFNHDDEGRIVSYDFFRKDGSLVTYEVPKSKRRNV
;
A
#
# COMPACT_ATOMS: atom_id res chain seq x y z
N MET A 1 -3.39 -5.74 -25.98
CA MET A 1 -2.88 -5.59 -24.60
C MET A 1 -2.82 -4.10 -24.33
N GLU A 2 -3.59 -3.61 -23.39
CA GLU A 2 -3.54 -2.19 -23.00
C GLU A 2 -2.16 -1.92 -22.39
N ASN A 3 -1.53 -0.84 -22.84
CA ASN A 3 -0.20 -0.47 -22.39
C ASN A 3 -0.36 0.53 -21.25
N ILE A 4 -0.02 0.14 -20.02
CA ILE A 4 0.02 1.08 -18.89
C ILE A 4 1.34 1.84 -18.94
N ASP A 5 1.26 3.16 -18.99
CA ASP A 5 2.40 4.03 -18.70
C ASP A 5 2.70 3.96 -17.18
N PHE A 6 3.83 3.40 -16.79
CA PHE A 6 4.25 3.27 -15.39
C PHE A 6 4.75 4.57 -14.77
N ARG A 7 4.73 5.68 -15.50
CA ARG A 7 5.31 6.97 -15.06
C ARG A 7 6.69 6.81 -14.42
N LYS A 8 7.50 5.93 -14.99
CA LYS A 8 8.81 5.56 -14.43
C LYS A 8 9.69 6.78 -14.15
N ASP A 9 9.75 7.72 -15.09
CA ASP A 9 10.61 8.90 -14.96
C ASP A 9 10.15 9.80 -13.79
N LEU A 10 8.84 9.96 -13.62
CA LEU A 10 8.27 10.67 -12.46
C LEU A 10 8.67 9.99 -11.15
N LEU A 11 8.45 8.68 -11.03
CA LEU A 11 8.73 7.94 -9.81
C LEU A 11 10.22 7.91 -9.48
N VAL A 12 11.08 7.72 -10.47
CA VAL A 12 12.54 7.76 -10.31
C VAL A 12 13.01 9.17 -9.93
N GLY A 13 12.41 10.21 -10.53
CA GLY A 13 12.65 11.61 -10.17
C GLY A 13 12.32 11.87 -8.70
N LEU A 14 11.12 11.51 -8.27
CA LEU A 14 10.68 11.65 -6.88
C LEU A 14 11.55 10.82 -5.92
N PHE A 15 11.91 9.58 -6.30
CA PHE A 15 12.78 8.76 -5.47
C PHE A 15 14.13 9.45 -5.23
N LYS A 16 14.74 10.00 -6.27
CA LYS A 16 16.00 10.77 -6.16
C LYS A 16 15.81 12.05 -5.35
N GLU A 17 14.67 12.70 -5.48
CA GLU A 17 14.34 13.92 -4.74
C GLU A 17 14.24 13.66 -3.24
N TYR A 18 13.63 12.53 -2.84
CA TYR A 18 13.35 12.24 -1.43
C TYR A 18 14.40 11.33 -0.76
N CYS A 19 15.38 10.75 -1.47
CA CYS A 19 16.30 9.77 -0.89
C CYS A 19 17.05 10.25 0.36
N ASP A 20 17.42 11.54 0.42
CA ASP A 20 18.18 12.14 1.52
C ASP A 20 17.35 13.13 2.36
N LYS A 21 16.01 13.12 2.24
CA LYS A 21 15.13 14.12 2.88
C LYS A 21 14.42 13.65 4.15
N TYR A 22 14.80 12.52 4.73
CA TYR A 22 14.13 12.03 5.93
C TYR A 22 14.10 13.05 7.06
N ASP A 23 15.24 13.62 7.42
CA ASP A 23 15.36 14.56 8.56
C ASP A 23 14.56 15.83 8.32
N GLU A 24 14.60 16.37 7.09
CA GLU A 24 13.80 17.53 6.68
C GLU A 24 12.31 17.26 6.82
N LEU A 25 11.83 16.14 6.26
CA LEU A 25 10.43 15.74 6.34
C LEU A 25 10.03 15.44 7.78
N ASN A 26 10.84 14.73 8.54
CA ASN A 26 10.57 14.42 9.92
C ASN A 26 10.46 15.68 10.77
N ALA A 27 11.34 16.65 10.61
CA ALA A 27 11.27 17.95 11.27
C ALA A 27 10.01 18.73 10.86
N LYS A 28 9.73 18.83 9.56
CA LYS A 28 8.56 19.51 9.00
C LYS A 28 7.25 18.94 9.57
N PHE A 29 7.06 17.62 9.51
CA PHE A 29 5.82 16.98 9.96
C PHE A 29 5.70 16.92 11.48
N SER A 30 6.82 16.86 12.21
CA SER A 30 6.81 16.96 13.69
C SER A 30 6.45 18.35 14.19
N ALA A 31 6.64 19.39 13.39
CA ALA A 31 6.24 20.76 13.71
C ALA A 31 4.72 21.01 13.51
N VAL A 32 4.02 20.13 12.77
CA VAL A 32 2.57 20.24 12.58
C VAL A 32 1.85 19.68 13.81
N PRO A 33 0.94 20.45 14.44
CA PRO A 33 0.14 19.94 15.55
C PRO A 33 -0.68 18.71 15.14
N VAL A 34 -0.49 17.60 15.85
CA VAL A 34 -1.30 16.39 15.64
C VAL A 34 -2.59 16.54 16.42
N ALA A 35 -3.70 16.63 15.69
CA ALA A 35 -5.02 16.74 16.28
C ALA A 35 -5.61 15.38 16.69
N LYS A 36 -5.20 14.29 16.00
CA LYS A 36 -5.76 12.96 16.22
C LYS A 36 -4.74 11.87 15.91
N TYR A 37 -4.77 10.84 16.74
CA TYR A 37 -4.11 9.56 16.47
C TYR A 37 -5.14 8.47 16.20
N GLU A 38 -4.83 7.59 15.25
CA GLU A 38 -5.54 6.33 15.07
C GLU A 38 -4.54 5.18 15.05
N TYR A 39 -5.02 4.00 15.44
CA TYR A 39 -4.21 2.79 15.53
C TYR A 39 -4.92 1.64 14.82
N CYS A 40 -4.15 0.72 14.26
CA CYS A 40 -4.66 -0.46 13.58
C CYS A 40 -3.69 -1.63 13.72
N ASN A 41 -4.22 -2.85 13.89
CA ASN A 41 -3.40 -4.07 13.91
C ASN A 41 -2.95 -4.49 12.50
N GLY A 42 -3.48 -3.85 11.46
CA GLY A 42 -3.19 -4.24 10.09
C GLY A 42 -3.84 -5.56 9.68
N VAL A 43 -3.45 -6.04 8.52
CA VAL A 43 -3.85 -7.35 7.99
C VAL A 43 -2.67 -8.30 7.99
N LYS A 44 -2.93 -9.58 8.16
CA LYS A 44 -1.93 -10.62 7.90
C LYS A 44 -1.51 -10.54 6.42
N GLY A 45 -0.22 -10.32 6.18
CA GLY A 45 0.32 -10.29 4.82
C GLY A 45 0.79 -8.92 4.32
N GLY A 46 0.80 -7.90 5.18
CA GLY A 46 1.47 -6.63 4.91
C GLY A 46 0.84 -5.88 3.73
N VAL A 47 -0.11 -5.00 4.02
CA VAL A 47 -0.54 -4.00 3.05
C VAL A 47 0.15 -2.71 3.46
N TRP A 48 0.92 -2.13 2.53
CA TRP A 48 1.57 -0.84 2.72
C TRP A 48 0.57 0.18 3.27
N ARG A 49 0.97 1.00 4.22
CA ARG A 49 0.11 1.96 4.92
C ARG A 49 -1.10 1.33 5.66
N GLY A 50 -1.16 0.00 5.75
CA GLY A 50 -2.19 -0.70 6.51
C GLY A 50 -3.62 -0.29 6.16
N TYR A 51 -4.39 0.21 7.14
CA TYR A 51 -5.80 0.59 6.95
C TYR A 51 -6.01 1.67 5.87
N TYR A 52 -5.07 2.61 5.74
CA TYR A 52 -5.16 3.73 4.80
C TYR A 52 -4.46 3.47 3.47
N HIS A 53 -4.24 2.20 3.13
CA HIS A 53 -3.76 1.82 1.81
C HIS A 53 -4.71 2.34 0.72
N PRO A 54 -4.22 3.05 -0.30
CA PRO A 54 -5.09 3.71 -1.25
C PRO A 54 -5.73 2.79 -2.28
N SER A 55 -5.17 1.58 -2.51
CA SER A 55 -5.58 0.69 -3.59
C SER A 55 -6.92 -0.02 -3.35
N PRO A 56 -7.96 0.22 -4.15
CA PRO A 56 -9.17 -0.60 -4.17
C PRO A 56 -8.91 -2.04 -4.66
N ILE A 57 -8.02 -2.24 -5.64
CA ILE A 57 -7.67 -3.57 -6.18
C ILE A 57 -7.08 -4.44 -5.07
N GLY A 58 -6.16 -3.89 -4.28
CA GLY A 58 -5.54 -4.59 -3.17
C GLY A 58 -6.55 -5.20 -2.19
N ASP A 59 -7.68 -4.53 -2.02
CA ASP A 59 -8.72 -5.00 -1.11
C ASP A 59 -9.68 -6.03 -1.74
N ILE A 60 -10.04 -5.82 -3.01
CA ILE A 60 -11.09 -6.60 -3.68
C ILE A 60 -10.50 -7.88 -4.25
N VAL A 61 -9.44 -7.73 -5.04
CA VAL A 61 -8.87 -8.81 -5.84
C VAL A 61 -7.96 -9.73 -5.02
N THR A 62 -7.15 -9.17 -4.12
CA THR A 62 -6.25 -9.98 -3.29
C THR A 62 -6.96 -10.64 -2.09
N GLY A 63 -8.24 -10.33 -1.88
CA GLY A 63 -9.00 -10.85 -0.76
C GLY A 63 -8.62 -10.26 0.61
N ASN A 64 -7.73 -9.26 0.63
CA ASN A 64 -7.29 -8.52 1.83
C ASN A 64 -8.34 -7.49 2.30
N ALA A 65 -9.62 -7.81 2.17
CA ALA A 65 -10.72 -6.93 2.51
C ALA A 65 -10.77 -6.51 3.99
N SER A 66 -10.00 -7.16 4.85
CA SER A 66 -9.87 -6.77 6.25
C SER A 66 -8.64 -5.90 6.43
N ARG A 67 -8.81 -4.59 6.31
CA ARG A 67 -7.76 -3.60 6.65
C ARG A 67 -7.47 -3.51 8.15
N GLY A 68 -8.03 -4.44 8.94
CA GLY A 68 -7.97 -4.43 10.39
C GLY A 68 -9.02 -3.49 11.00
N ARG A 69 -9.02 -3.42 12.34
CA ARG A 69 -9.91 -2.54 13.11
C ARG A 69 -9.17 -1.29 13.55
N ARG A 70 -9.70 -0.14 13.21
CA ARG A 70 -9.20 1.14 13.72
C ARG A 70 -9.71 1.42 15.12
N VAL A 71 -8.86 1.99 15.95
CA VAL A 71 -9.20 2.52 17.26
C VAL A 71 -8.50 3.87 17.48
N THR A 72 -9.15 4.80 18.19
CA THR A 72 -8.56 6.08 18.59
C THR A 72 -7.90 6.00 19.97
N HIS A 73 -8.32 5.03 20.78
CA HIS A 73 -7.79 4.80 22.12
C HIS A 73 -7.25 3.36 22.19
N PRO A 74 -5.93 3.18 22.16
CA PRO A 74 -5.33 1.87 22.28
C PRO A 74 -5.63 1.28 23.65
N ARG A 75 -5.95 -0.01 23.69
CA ARG A 75 -6.16 -0.73 24.96
C ARG A 75 -4.80 -1.12 25.54
N LYS A 76 -4.65 -0.97 26.86
CA LYS A 76 -3.46 -1.42 27.57
C LYS A 76 -3.22 -2.91 27.32
N GLY A 77 -2.00 -3.27 26.96
CA GLY A 77 -1.61 -4.66 26.66
C GLY A 77 -2.03 -5.17 25.28
N CYS A 78 -2.62 -4.31 24.42
CA CYS A 78 -2.88 -4.65 23.02
C CYS A 78 -1.80 -4.04 22.13
N TYR A 79 -1.32 -4.86 21.20
CA TYR A 79 -0.39 -4.44 20.17
C TYR A 79 -1.14 -3.85 18.96
N TYR A 80 -0.59 -2.77 18.40
CA TYR A 80 -1.07 -2.15 17.18
C TYR A 80 0.11 -1.93 16.25
N ARG A 81 0.06 -2.57 15.08
CA ARG A 81 1.13 -2.47 14.10
C ARG A 81 1.25 -1.08 13.49
N TYR A 82 0.12 -0.42 13.25
CA TYR A 82 0.11 0.89 12.60
C TYR A 82 -0.36 1.99 13.54
N ARG A 83 0.30 3.16 13.48
CA ARG A 83 -0.13 4.42 14.05
C ARG A 83 -0.24 5.47 12.95
N TYR A 84 -1.33 6.22 12.97
CA TYR A 84 -1.62 7.26 11.98
C TYR A 84 -1.78 8.59 12.69
N LEU A 85 -1.15 9.63 12.12
CA LEU A 85 -1.14 10.99 12.64
C LEU A 85 -1.94 11.89 11.70
N PHE A 86 -2.92 12.63 12.24
CA PHE A 86 -3.80 13.51 11.48
C PHE A 86 -3.67 14.95 11.94
N ASP A 87 -3.78 15.90 10.99
CA ASP A 87 -3.91 17.32 11.29
C ASP A 87 -5.33 17.68 11.76
N GLU A 88 -5.53 18.97 12.06
CA GLU A 88 -6.82 19.53 12.47
C GLU A 88 -7.92 19.44 11.40
N ASN A 89 -7.55 19.33 10.11
CA ASN A 89 -8.46 19.19 8.99
C ASN A 89 -8.79 17.72 8.69
N GLY A 90 -8.27 16.78 9.49
CA GLY A 90 -8.47 15.35 9.31
C GLY A 90 -7.65 14.73 8.16
N LYS A 91 -6.61 15.44 7.67
CA LYS A 91 -5.67 14.88 6.70
C LYS A 91 -4.68 13.96 7.40
N LEU A 92 -4.46 12.80 6.83
CA LEU A 92 -3.41 11.88 7.25
C LEU A 92 -2.04 12.47 6.90
N LEU A 93 -1.23 12.76 7.91
CA LEU A 93 0.10 13.35 7.74
C LEU A 93 1.18 12.29 7.65
N VAL A 94 1.12 11.31 8.55
CA VAL A 94 2.15 10.28 8.71
C VAL A 94 1.49 8.95 8.99
N ALA A 95 1.99 7.90 8.35
CA ALA A 95 1.71 6.51 8.69
C ALA A 95 2.99 5.86 9.22
N GLU A 96 2.90 5.25 10.38
CA GLU A 96 3.99 4.55 11.05
C GLU A 96 3.67 3.07 11.13
N ASP A 97 4.62 2.22 10.74
CA ASP A 97 4.56 0.77 10.82
C ASP A 97 5.51 0.29 11.92
N TYR A 98 4.99 -0.43 12.90
CA TYR A 98 5.72 -0.98 14.03
C TYR A 98 5.87 -2.49 13.88
N ASP A 99 7.08 -2.98 14.05
CA ASP A 99 7.31 -4.42 14.16
C ASP A 99 7.26 -4.84 15.64
N ASP A 100 6.62 -5.95 15.93
CA ASP A 100 6.57 -6.54 17.26
C ASP A 100 7.80 -7.45 17.56
N GLN A 101 8.67 -7.68 16.57
CA GLN A 101 9.80 -8.59 16.67
C GLN A 101 11.10 -8.04 16.04
N PRO A 102 11.68 -6.95 16.59
CA PRO A 102 12.89 -6.35 16.02
C PRO A 102 14.13 -7.27 16.08
N SER A 103 14.07 -8.35 16.82
CA SER A 103 15.19 -9.29 16.98
C SER A 103 15.11 -10.54 16.09
N LYS A 104 14.02 -10.76 15.38
CA LYS A 104 13.95 -11.82 14.37
C LYS A 104 14.41 -11.28 13.03
N PRO A 105 15.37 -11.93 12.36
CA PRO A 105 15.64 -11.60 10.97
C PRO A 105 14.34 -11.67 10.20
N ALA A 106 14.08 -10.66 9.36
CA ALA A 106 12.91 -10.65 8.50
C ALA A 106 12.77 -12.02 7.84
N PRO A 107 11.58 -12.64 7.85
CA PRO A 107 11.43 -13.98 7.30
C PRO A 107 11.98 -13.97 5.88
N ILE A 108 12.97 -14.83 5.60
CA ILE A 108 13.54 -14.92 4.26
C ILE A 108 12.43 -15.40 3.35
N ILE A 109 11.90 -14.47 2.56
CA ILE A 109 10.93 -14.77 1.53
C ILE A 109 11.69 -15.40 0.38
N TYR A 110 11.43 -16.67 0.11
CA TYR A 110 11.99 -17.33 -1.05
C TYR A 110 10.89 -18.02 -1.86
N PHE A 111 11.14 -18.18 -3.14
CA PHE A 111 10.27 -18.95 -4.02
C PHE A 111 10.82 -20.37 -4.11
N ASP A 112 9.98 -21.37 -3.80
CA ASP A 112 10.33 -22.76 -4.01
C ASP A 112 10.45 -23.08 -5.54
N GLU A 113 10.95 -24.27 -5.88
CA GLU A 113 11.12 -24.73 -7.26
C GLU A 113 9.81 -24.69 -8.09
N ARG A 114 8.66 -24.64 -7.41
CA ARG A 114 7.33 -24.49 -8.03
C ARG A 114 6.83 -23.04 -8.05
N ARG A 115 7.72 -22.06 -7.84
CA ARG A 115 7.41 -20.63 -7.75
C ARG A 115 6.33 -20.26 -6.71
N ARG A 116 6.20 -21.06 -5.66
CA ARG A 116 5.31 -20.74 -4.53
C ARG A 116 6.07 -19.97 -3.47
N LEU A 117 5.44 -18.92 -2.97
CA LEU A 117 5.99 -18.12 -1.86
C LEU A 117 6.11 -19.01 -0.62
N ARG A 118 7.28 -19.04 -0.03
CA ARG A 118 7.57 -19.72 1.22
C ARG A 118 8.17 -18.74 2.22
N PHE A 119 7.82 -18.94 3.48
CA PHE A 119 8.40 -18.22 4.61
C PHE A 119 9.24 -19.20 5.40
N ALA A 120 10.49 -18.88 5.65
CA ALA A 120 11.29 -19.60 6.62
C ALA A 120 10.92 -19.05 8.00
N GLU A 121 10.16 -19.81 8.78
CA GLU A 121 9.99 -19.56 10.21
C GLU A 121 11.27 -20.05 10.92
N ASP A 122 11.94 -19.12 11.58
CA ASP A 122 12.99 -19.49 12.52
C ASP A 122 12.32 -19.99 13.81
N ASN A 123 12.41 -21.31 14.05
CA ASN A 123 11.82 -21.99 15.21
C ASN A 123 12.61 -21.77 16.51
N SER A 124 13.25 -20.63 16.70
CA SER A 124 13.86 -20.32 17.99
C SER A 124 12.80 -19.87 18.99
N ASN A 125 12.33 -20.82 19.78
CA ASN A 125 11.47 -20.60 20.94
C ASN A 125 12.17 -19.75 22.01
N GLN A 126 12.00 -18.43 21.95
CA GLN A 126 12.08 -17.57 23.13
C GLN A 126 11.42 -16.22 22.79
N ALA A 127 10.12 -16.12 23.06
CA ALA A 127 9.39 -14.86 23.01
C ALA A 127 9.74 -14.03 24.26
N ALA A 128 10.83 -13.29 24.22
CA ALA A 128 10.89 -12.07 24.99
C ALA A 128 9.91 -11.08 24.33
N VAL A 129 8.89 -10.64 25.05
CA VAL A 129 7.98 -9.56 24.59
C VAL A 129 8.81 -8.28 24.57
N SER A 130 9.46 -8.01 23.45
CA SER A 130 10.12 -6.73 23.22
C SER A 130 9.08 -5.69 22.92
N GLU A 131 9.30 -4.46 23.36
CA GLU A 131 8.47 -3.34 22.97
C GLU A 131 8.50 -3.19 21.44
N PRO A 132 7.34 -2.86 20.80
CA PRO A 132 7.30 -2.69 19.34
C PRO A 132 8.25 -1.56 18.93
N VAL A 133 9.06 -1.83 17.90
CA VAL A 133 9.99 -0.86 17.35
C VAL A 133 9.38 -0.26 16.10
N LEU A 134 9.47 1.05 15.97
CA LEU A 134 9.08 1.75 14.76
C LEU A 134 9.99 1.30 13.61
N TRP A 135 9.41 0.58 12.65
CA TRP A 135 10.10 -0.04 11.53
C TRP A 135 10.17 0.88 10.33
N GLN A 136 8.99 1.39 9.91
CA GLN A 136 8.87 2.24 8.73
C GLN A 136 8.04 3.47 9.04
N LYS A 137 8.35 4.56 8.33
CA LYS A 137 7.64 5.82 8.42
C LYS A 137 7.37 6.38 7.03
N GLU A 138 6.12 6.64 6.74
CA GLU A 138 5.64 7.21 5.48
C GLU A 138 5.09 8.61 5.73
N PHE A 139 5.52 9.59 4.94
CA PHE A 139 5.03 10.96 4.98
C PHE A 139 4.08 11.22 3.82
N LEU A 140 2.93 11.86 4.07
CA LEU A 140 1.95 12.15 3.04
C LEU A 140 1.97 13.63 2.67
N ILE A 141 2.44 13.93 1.47
CA ILE A 141 2.62 15.27 0.92
C ILE A 141 1.48 15.53 -0.07
N TYR A 142 0.66 16.53 0.21
CA TYR A 142 -0.51 16.87 -0.58
C TYR A 142 -0.24 18.01 -1.54
N GLU A 143 -0.41 17.76 -2.84
CA GLU A 143 -0.26 18.73 -3.92
C GLU A 143 -1.56 18.81 -4.73
N GLY A 144 -2.49 19.64 -4.30
CA GLY A 144 -3.82 19.70 -4.89
C GLY A 144 -4.56 18.36 -4.77
N ARG A 145 -4.79 17.69 -5.91
CA ARG A 145 -5.43 16.38 -6.00
C ARG A 145 -4.44 15.19 -6.05
N ARG A 146 -3.18 15.48 -5.83
CA ARG A 146 -2.11 14.48 -5.78
C ARG A 146 -1.63 14.28 -4.35
N VAL A 147 -1.32 13.05 -4.01
CA VAL A 147 -0.62 12.71 -2.77
C VAL A 147 0.66 11.98 -3.14
N ILE A 148 1.80 12.54 -2.74
CA ILE A 148 3.11 11.91 -2.85
C ILE A 148 3.45 11.34 -1.48
N ALA A 149 3.90 10.09 -1.43
CA ALA A 149 4.20 9.44 -0.17
C ALA A 149 5.55 8.70 -0.22
N PRO A 150 6.64 9.34 0.23
CA PRO A 150 7.91 8.68 0.50
C PRO A 150 7.83 7.88 1.82
N GLU A 151 8.29 6.63 1.77
CA GLU A 151 8.33 5.68 2.88
C GLU A 151 9.78 5.30 3.17
N TYR A 152 10.17 5.42 4.43
CA TYR A 152 11.52 5.15 4.90
C TYR A 152 11.55 3.96 5.86
N ASP A 153 12.52 3.08 5.67
CA ASP A 153 12.99 2.16 6.69
C ASP A 153 13.85 2.96 7.69
N ILE A 154 13.54 2.84 8.99
CA ILE A 154 14.17 3.68 10.01
C ILE A 154 14.83 2.89 11.15
N VAL A 155 14.98 1.57 10.98
CA VAL A 155 15.55 0.69 12.03
C VAL A 155 16.99 1.05 12.37
N SER A 156 17.76 1.49 11.39
CA SER A 156 19.16 1.90 11.58
C SER A 156 19.38 3.35 11.14
N THR A 157 19.92 3.54 9.96
CA THR A 157 19.97 4.83 9.29
C THR A 157 18.75 4.95 8.39
N PRO A 158 17.96 6.03 8.47
CA PRO A 158 16.82 6.18 7.62
C PRO A 158 17.15 6.04 6.14
N GLU A 159 16.47 5.13 5.46
CA GLU A 159 16.66 4.83 4.03
C GLU A 159 15.32 4.85 3.30
N LEU A 160 15.20 5.60 2.21
CA LEU A 160 14.01 5.59 1.37
C LEU A 160 13.89 4.23 0.68
N VAL A 161 12.80 3.53 0.93
CA VAL A 161 12.52 2.20 0.34
C VAL A 161 11.41 2.21 -0.67
N THR A 162 10.51 3.20 -0.59
CA THR A 162 9.36 3.31 -1.49
C THR A 162 9.00 4.78 -1.70
N VAL A 163 8.59 5.11 -2.91
CA VAL A 163 7.83 6.32 -3.19
C VAL A 163 6.55 5.95 -3.92
N SER A 164 5.43 6.51 -3.48
CA SER A 164 4.13 6.30 -4.13
C SER A 164 3.46 7.63 -4.48
N VAL A 165 2.61 7.59 -5.50
CA VAL A 165 1.84 8.74 -5.97
C VAL A 165 0.39 8.31 -6.18
N CYS A 166 -0.55 9.03 -5.55
CA CYS A 166 -1.98 8.87 -5.77
C CYS A 166 -2.53 10.12 -6.43
N ASP A 167 -3.22 9.96 -7.55
CA ASP A 167 -4.01 11.02 -8.18
C ASP A 167 -5.51 10.78 -7.93
N TYR A 168 -6.23 11.85 -7.56
CA TYR A 168 -7.66 11.82 -7.25
C TYR A 168 -8.43 12.73 -8.20
N ASN A 169 -9.70 12.40 -8.45
CA ASN A 169 -10.62 13.29 -9.16
C ASN A 169 -11.22 14.36 -8.22
N GLU A 170 -12.11 15.19 -8.76
CA GLU A 170 -12.78 16.25 -7.98
C GLU A 170 -13.69 15.74 -6.88
N GLN A 171 -14.19 14.51 -7.01
CA GLN A 171 -15.03 13.84 -6.03
C GLN A 171 -14.21 13.08 -4.97
N GLY A 172 -12.86 13.18 -5.00
CA GLY A 172 -11.97 12.49 -4.09
C GLY A 172 -11.80 11.00 -4.36
N LYS A 173 -12.23 10.52 -5.54
CA LYS A 173 -12.02 9.13 -5.95
C LYS A 173 -10.65 8.98 -6.57
N ILE A 174 -9.99 7.86 -6.27
CA ILE A 174 -8.68 7.56 -6.82
C ILE A 174 -8.78 7.29 -8.33
N LEU A 175 -7.97 7.99 -9.10
CA LEU A 175 -7.83 7.76 -10.54
C LEU A 175 -6.63 6.87 -10.84
N ARG A 176 -5.59 7.01 -10.02
CA ARG A 176 -4.35 6.30 -10.25
C ARG A 176 -3.53 6.17 -8.96
N TYR A 177 -2.85 5.03 -8.83
CA TYR A 177 -1.88 4.76 -7.78
C TYR A 177 -0.63 4.16 -8.39
N ASP A 178 0.46 4.92 -8.38
CA ASP A 178 1.76 4.50 -8.87
C ASP A 178 2.73 4.31 -7.70
N ARG A 179 3.62 3.34 -7.81
CA ARG A 179 4.57 3.02 -6.77
C ARG A 179 5.89 2.51 -7.35
N LEU A 180 6.99 3.01 -6.80
CA LEU A 180 8.33 2.50 -7.00
C LEU A 180 8.88 2.03 -5.67
N SER A 181 9.28 0.75 -5.58
CA SER A 181 10.09 0.24 -4.49
C SER A 181 11.47 -0.10 -5.01
N TRP A 182 12.47 0.44 -4.35
CA TRP A 182 13.86 0.27 -4.77
C TRP A 182 14.80 0.52 -3.58
N ARG A 183 15.84 -0.29 -3.46
CA ARG A 183 16.95 -0.02 -2.57
C ARG A 183 18.12 0.49 -3.41
N PRO A 184 18.74 1.63 -3.06
CA PRO A 184 19.81 2.25 -3.86
C PRO A 184 21.00 1.33 -4.13
N GLN A 185 21.33 0.41 -3.21
CA GLN A 185 22.35 -0.61 -3.38
C GLN A 185 21.98 -1.69 -4.39
N ASP A 186 20.70 -1.82 -4.74
CA ASP A 186 20.24 -2.80 -5.72
C ASP A 186 20.52 -2.28 -7.13
N GLN A 187 20.74 -3.19 -8.07
CA GLN A 187 20.85 -2.83 -9.48
C GLN A 187 19.50 -2.30 -9.99
N ILE A 188 19.52 -1.39 -10.98
CA ILE A 188 18.31 -0.80 -11.60
C ILE A 188 17.28 -1.86 -12.03
N LYS A 189 17.73 -3.04 -12.43
CA LYS A 189 16.84 -4.16 -12.82
C LYS A 189 15.96 -4.68 -11.69
N TYR A 190 16.26 -4.36 -10.43
CA TYR A 190 15.47 -4.75 -9.26
C TYR A 190 14.49 -3.68 -8.80
N GLN A 191 14.37 -2.58 -9.53
CA GLN A 191 13.28 -1.63 -9.32
C GLN A 191 11.95 -2.34 -9.53
N ASN A 192 11.09 -2.26 -8.52
CA ASN A 192 9.72 -2.78 -8.58
C ASN A 192 8.76 -1.64 -8.83
N LEU A 193 8.20 -1.57 -10.03
CA LEU A 193 7.19 -0.60 -10.41
C LEU A 193 5.81 -1.27 -10.38
N SER A 194 4.85 -0.58 -9.77
CA SER A 194 3.44 -0.95 -9.79
C SER A 194 2.62 0.26 -10.16
N SER A 195 1.65 0.10 -11.05
CA SER A 195 0.70 1.13 -11.44
C SER A 195 -0.70 0.56 -11.44
N GLU A 196 -1.62 1.26 -10.81
CA GLU A 196 -3.04 0.96 -10.82
C GLU A 196 -3.78 2.15 -11.44
N VAL A 197 -4.63 1.88 -12.43
CA VAL A 197 -5.44 2.90 -13.11
C VAL A 197 -6.91 2.53 -12.94
N TYR A 198 -7.75 3.51 -12.63
CA TYR A 198 -9.16 3.31 -12.28
C TYR A 198 -10.05 4.12 -13.19
N GLU A 199 -11.06 3.48 -13.77
CA GLU A 199 -12.07 4.08 -14.63
C GLU A 199 -13.44 3.96 -13.97
N TYR A 200 -14.16 5.08 -13.95
CA TYR A 200 -15.49 5.18 -13.36
C TYR A 200 -16.54 5.35 -14.44
N GLY A 201 -17.62 4.59 -14.36
CA GLY A 201 -18.76 4.72 -15.24
C GLY A 201 -19.51 6.06 -15.06
N LYS A 202 -20.47 6.31 -15.93
CA LYS A 202 -21.32 7.53 -15.89
C LYS A 202 -22.10 7.68 -14.58
N ASN A 203 -22.39 6.58 -13.89
CA ASN A 203 -23.02 6.54 -12.57
C ASN A 203 -22.03 6.82 -11.43
N GLY A 204 -20.77 7.05 -11.76
CA GLY A 204 -19.69 7.27 -10.78
C GLY A 204 -19.21 6.02 -10.06
N LEU A 205 -19.68 4.83 -10.40
CA LEU A 205 -19.19 3.59 -9.83
C LEU A 205 -17.89 3.15 -10.53
N LEU A 206 -17.00 2.46 -9.82
CA LEU A 206 -15.78 1.89 -10.38
C LEU A 206 -16.15 0.83 -11.42
N GLU A 207 -15.83 1.06 -12.68
CA GLU A 207 -16.18 0.15 -13.78
C GLU A 207 -15.00 -0.74 -14.15
N PHE A 208 -13.84 -0.14 -14.39
CA PHE A 208 -12.63 -0.89 -14.71
C PHE A 208 -11.46 -0.50 -13.81
N ALA A 209 -10.56 -1.47 -13.63
CA ALA A 209 -9.25 -1.21 -13.08
C ALA A 209 -8.20 -2.01 -13.84
N TYR A 210 -7.02 -1.40 -13.93
CA TYR A 210 -5.86 -1.99 -14.58
C TYR A 210 -4.71 -2.02 -13.57
N TRP A 211 -4.11 -3.16 -13.38
CA TRP A 211 -2.96 -3.32 -12.48
C TRP A 211 -1.72 -3.73 -13.24
N GLY A 212 -0.83 -2.80 -13.47
CA GLY A 212 0.48 -3.03 -14.07
C GLY A 212 1.55 -3.29 -13.03
N ARG A 213 2.43 -4.25 -13.32
CA ARG A 213 3.61 -4.58 -12.52
C ARG A 213 4.80 -4.72 -13.45
N SER A 214 5.93 -4.11 -13.09
CA SER A 214 7.18 -4.26 -13.81
C SER A 214 8.32 -4.54 -12.83
N PHE A 215 8.95 -5.69 -12.98
CA PHE A 215 10.09 -6.14 -12.17
C PHE A 215 11.07 -6.95 -13.02
N ALA A 216 12.37 -6.65 -12.87
CA ALA A 216 13.47 -7.34 -13.57
C ALA A 216 13.27 -7.42 -15.11
N GLY A 217 12.65 -6.40 -15.72
CA GLY A 217 12.38 -6.34 -17.17
C GLY A 217 11.13 -7.10 -17.60
N ILE A 218 10.43 -7.75 -16.70
CA ILE A 218 9.14 -8.41 -16.96
C ILE A 218 8.04 -7.44 -16.64
N THR A 219 7.15 -7.19 -17.60
CA THR A 219 5.97 -6.34 -17.42
C THR A 219 4.71 -7.16 -17.59
N GLU A 220 3.79 -7.02 -16.63
CA GLU A 220 2.47 -7.66 -16.65
C GLU A 220 1.41 -6.61 -16.40
N VAL A 221 0.27 -6.74 -17.08
CA VAL A 221 -0.92 -5.90 -16.86
C VAL A 221 -2.12 -6.80 -16.74
N ASP A 222 -2.81 -6.66 -15.61
CA ASP A 222 -4.07 -7.32 -15.33
C ASP A 222 -5.21 -6.31 -15.50
N LYS A 223 -6.33 -6.75 -16.10
CA LYS A 223 -7.55 -5.96 -16.27
C LYS A 223 -8.70 -6.58 -15.49
N TYR A 224 -9.46 -5.73 -14.81
CA TYR A 224 -10.62 -6.10 -14.03
C TYR A 224 -11.82 -5.26 -14.44
N HIS A 225 -13.01 -5.88 -14.51
CA HIS A 225 -14.30 -5.21 -14.65
C HIS A 225 -15.14 -5.52 -13.42
N PHE A 226 -15.75 -4.52 -12.81
CA PHE A 226 -16.48 -4.65 -11.55
C PHE A 226 -18.00 -4.61 -11.77
N ASN A 227 -18.70 -5.59 -11.21
CA ASN A 227 -20.14 -5.68 -11.24
C ASN A 227 -20.72 -5.23 -9.88
N HIS A 228 -21.77 -4.44 -9.92
CA HIS A 228 -22.38 -3.81 -8.75
C HIS A 228 -23.82 -4.28 -8.53
N ASP A 229 -24.25 -4.28 -7.27
CA ASP A 229 -25.67 -4.40 -6.93
C ASP A 229 -26.37 -3.02 -7.03
N ASP A 230 -27.69 -3.03 -6.77
CA ASP A 230 -28.55 -1.84 -6.82
C ASP A 230 -28.12 -0.77 -5.77
N GLU A 231 -27.37 -1.15 -4.75
CA GLU A 231 -26.82 -0.25 -3.73
C GLU A 231 -25.41 0.28 -4.09
N GLY A 232 -24.90 -0.10 -5.28
CA GLY A 232 -23.59 0.32 -5.78
C GLY A 232 -22.41 -0.39 -5.11
N ARG A 233 -22.64 -1.51 -4.40
CA ARG A 233 -21.57 -2.32 -3.81
C ARG A 233 -21.05 -3.32 -4.82
N ILE A 234 -19.73 -3.49 -4.90
CA ILE A 234 -19.14 -4.50 -5.77
C ILE A 234 -19.51 -5.91 -5.29
N VAL A 235 -20.16 -6.67 -6.16
CA VAL A 235 -20.64 -8.04 -5.90
C VAL A 235 -19.81 -9.11 -6.56
N SER A 236 -19.20 -8.79 -7.71
CA SER A 236 -18.27 -9.66 -8.43
C SER A 236 -17.30 -8.82 -9.25
N TYR A 237 -16.26 -9.45 -9.73
CA TYR A 237 -15.39 -8.85 -10.74
C TYR A 237 -14.98 -9.90 -11.78
N ASP A 238 -14.80 -9.43 -13.01
CA ASP A 238 -14.33 -10.21 -14.13
C ASP A 238 -12.84 -9.95 -14.33
N PHE A 239 -12.05 -11.01 -14.37
CA PHE A 239 -10.62 -10.95 -14.66
C PHE A 239 -10.37 -11.38 -16.09
N PHE A 240 -9.71 -10.54 -16.88
CA PHE A 240 -9.35 -10.81 -18.26
C PHE A 240 -7.97 -11.46 -18.32
N ARG A 241 -7.93 -12.74 -18.70
CA ARG A 241 -6.68 -13.48 -18.85
C ARG A 241 -5.93 -13.10 -20.13
N LYS A 242 -4.63 -13.42 -20.19
CA LYS A 242 -3.78 -13.15 -21.35
C LYS A 242 -4.25 -13.86 -22.65
N ASP A 243 -4.93 -14.98 -22.53
CA ASP A 243 -5.51 -15.74 -23.66
C ASP A 243 -6.87 -15.19 -24.15
N GLY A 244 -7.32 -14.10 -23.56
CA GLY A 244 -8.61 -13.47 -23.87
C GLY A 244 -9.80 -14.09 -23.14
N SER A 245 -9.61 -15.17 -22.39
CA SER A 245 -10.68 -15.75 -21.57
C SER A 245 -11.00 -14.85 -20.37
N LEU A 246 -12.24 -14.96 -19.92
CA LEU A 246 -12.77 -14.19 -18.79
C LEU A 246 -13.12 -15.14 -17.65
N VAL A 247 -12.72 -14.74 -16.43
CA VAL A 247 -13.06 -15.48 -15.21
C VAL A 247 -13.73 -14.54 -14.24
N THR A 248 -14.98 -14.90 -13.85
CA THR A 248 -15.75 -14.13 -12.87
C THR A 248 -15.47 -14.65 -11.46
N TYR A 249 -15.20 -13.73 -10.55
CA TYR A 249 -14.99 -13.97 -9.12
C TYR A 249 -16.06 -13.28 -8.31
N GLU A 250 -16.76 -14.04 -7.46
CA GLU A 250 -17.75 -13.50 -6.55
C GLU A 250 -17.09 -12.85 -5.32
N VAL A 251 -17.57 -11.66 -4.96
CA VAL A 251 -17.15 -10.98 -3.73
C VAL A 251 -18.03 -11.47 -2.57
N PRO A 252 -17.45 -12.10 -1.53
CA PRO A 252 -18.22 -12.55 -0.38
C PRO A 252 -19.06 -11.43 0.24
N LYS A 253 -20.29 -11.70 0.67
CA LYS A 253 -21.22 -10.68 1.21
C LYS A 253 -20.60 -9.82 2.31
N SER A 254 -19.76 -10.41 3.18
CA SER A 254 -19.07 -9.69 4.25
C SER A 254 -17.97 -8.72 3.76
N LYS A 255 -17.62 -8.76 2.48
CA LYS A 255 -16.56 -7.96 1.86
C LYS A 255 -17.09 -6.96 0.83
N ARG A 256 -18.39 -6.95 0.56
CA ARG A 256 -19.03 -6.03 -0.40
C ARG A 256 -19.02 -4.62 0.14
N ARG A 257 -18.62 -3.67 -0.70
CA ARG A 257 -18.55 -2.24 -0.33
C ARG A 257 -18.63 -1.35 -1.57
N ASN A 258 -18.93 -0.09 -1.33
CA ASN A 258 -18.78 0.97 -2.32
C ASN A 258 -17.31 1.40 -2.38
N VAL A 259 -16.82 1.72 -3.57
CA VAL A 259 -15.46 2.18 -3.86
C VAL A 259 -15.50 3.53 -4.56
#